data_a2d55541520ab506d5a06277ec8a21dd
#
_entry.id   a2d55541520ab506d5a06277ec8a21dd
#
_cell.length_a   1.000
_cell.length_b   1.000
_cell.length_c   1.000
_cell.angle_alpha   90.00
_cell.angle_beta   90.00
_cell.angle_gamma   90.00
#
_symmetry.space_group_name_H-M   'P 1'
#
loop_
_entity.id
_entity.type
_entity.pdbx_description
1 polymer ?
#
loop_
_entity_poly.entity_id
_entity_poly.type
_entity_poly.pdbx_seq_one_letter_code
_entity_poly.pdbx_strand_id
1 'polypeptide(L)'
;MATFKTIVRYKRADGFYQVYIRVLHRSKSGYIKTDKFVTDKQLSKSGEIKDAVINKYCAQEILRYTELVNRKDVSGYSVTELIEYLTNSDMEVCFSDYATKFINRMASEGHERNAKNYRLAVNHLERYLGTTRVMFTHLSSSVLTRWINSLSLTNRAKEMYPTCLRQIFKRALIELNDEERGIVRIKYNPWLKVSIPKSDSTVQRAISAEACREFFNRPLPATKMLSSLPELGRDVALLSLCLGGINTVDIFELKKENYKDGIIGYKRAKTKHCRKDEAYIEMRVEPFIQ
;
A
#
# COMPACT_ATOMS: atom_id res chain seq x y z
N MET A 1 10.24 -14.79 -34.69
CA MET A 1 11.30 -14.30 -33.77
C MET A 1 11.33 -12.79 -33.83
N ALA A 2 11.50 -12.09 -32.70
CA ALA A 2 11.62 -10.64 -32.70
C ALA A 2 13.03 -10.21 -33.09
N THR A 3 13.17 -9.14 -33.88
CA THR A 3 14.47 -8.57 -34.25
C THR A 3 14.53 -7.10 -33.87
N PHE A 4 15.71 -6.64 -33.53
CA PHE A 4 15.97 -5.29 -33.01
C PHE A 4 16.98 -4.57 -33.89
N LYS A 5 16.75 -3.29 -34.18
CA LYS A 5 17.69 -2.45 -34.92
C LYS A 5 17.65 -1.02 -34.38
N THR A 6 18.83 -0.43 -34.14
CA THR A 6 18.95 1.00 -33.83
C THR A 6 18.62 1.83 -35.05
N ILE A 7 17.79 2.85 -34.89
CA ILE A 7 17.42 3.80 -35.91
C ILE A 7 17.30 5.21 -35.36
N VAL A 8 17.42 6.20 -36.24
CA VAL A 8 17.11 7.60 -35.97
C VAL A 8 15.85 8.00 -36.72
N ARG A 9 15.01 8.84 -36.11
CA ARG A 9 13.78 9.36 -36.74
C ARG A 9 13.59 10.82 -36.35
N TYR A 10 13.00 11.55 -37.23
CA TYR A 10 12.55 12.94 -37.05
C TYR A 10 13.61 13.89 -36.50
N LYS A 11 14.04 14.81 -37.33
CA LYS A 11 14.86 15.94 -36.90
C LYS A 11 14.00 16.91 -36.09
N ARG A 12 14.39 17.22 -34.90
CA ARG A 12 13.72 18.20 -34.06
C ARG A 12 14.08 19.61 -34.50
N ALA A 13 13.29 20.58 -34.08
CA ALA A 13 13.56 22.00 -34.36
C ALA A 13 14.91 22.49 -33.79
N ASP A 14 15.41 21.83 -32.75
CA ASP A 14 16.71 22.10 -32.15
C ASP A 14 17.89 21.42 -32.85
N GLY A 15 17.66 20.77 -33.99
CA GLY A 15 18.68 20.15 -34.83
C GLY A 15 19.10 18.75 -34.42
N PHE A 16 18.53 18.19 -33.35
CA PHE A 16 18.83 16.84 -32.87
C PHE A 16 17.88 15.79 -33.44
N TYR A 17 18.36 14.57 -33.60
CA TYR A 17 17.55 13.41 -33.95
C TYR A 17 17.38 12.49 -32.72
N GLN A 18 16.16 12.06 -32.48
CA GLN A 18 15.87 11.09 -31.45
C GLN A 18 16.26 9.69 -31.90
N VAL A 19 17.00 8.99 -31.03
CA VAL A 19 17.37 7.58 -31.27
C VAL A 19 16.25 6.66 -30.78
N TYR A 20 15.94 5.66 -31.59
CA TYR A 20 14.96 4.61 -31.31
C TYR A 20 15.56 3.22 -31.52
N ILE A 21 15.02 2.24 -30.83
CA ILE A 21 15.22 0.83 -31.16
C ILE A 21 13.96 0.34 -31.85
N ARG A 22 14.09 -0.01 -33.13
CA ARG A 22 13.00 -0.62 -33.91
C ARG A 22 12.88 -2.09 -33.49
N VAL A 23 11.67 -2.50 -33.14
CA VAL A 23 11.29 -3.88 -32.86
C VAL A 23 10.49 -4.38 -34.07
N LEU A 24 10.92 -5.45 -34.70
CA LEU A 24 10.16 -6.14 -35.75
C LEU A 24 9.70 -7.49 -35.18
N HIS A 25 8.39 -7.70 -35.12
CA HIS A 25 7.78 -8.91 -34.62
C HIS A 25 6.53 -9.26 -35.44
N ARG A 26 6.40 -10.52 -35.91
CA ARG A 26 5.26 -11.00 -36.74
C ARG A 26 4.96 -10.06 -37.89
N SER A 27 5.99 -9.67 -38.64
CA SER A 27 5.92 -8.75 -39.80
C SER A 27 5.41 -7.32 -39.51
N LYS A 28 5.22 -6.98 -38.20
CA LYS A 28 4.86 -5.62 -37.79
C LYS A 28 6.04 -4.96 -37.09
N SER A 29 6.22 -3.67 -37.31
CA SER A 29 7.27 -2.87 -36.67
C SER A 29 6.70 -1.95 -35.59
N GLY A 30 7.42 -1.85 -34.48
CA GLY A 30 7.20 -0.88 -33.45
C GLY A 30 8.50 -0.22 -33.03
N TYR A 31 8.45 0.80 -32.17
CA TYR A 31 9.61 1.63 -31.86
C TYR A 31 9.67 1.91 -30.35
N ILE A 32 10.81 1.58 -29.75
CA ILE A 32 11.12 1.94 -28.37
C ILE A 32 11.93 3.23 -28.41
N LYS A 33 11.42 4.28 -27.77
CA LYS A 33 12.12 5.56 -27.66
C LYS A 33 13.22 5.44 -26.60
N THR A 34 14.44 5.88 -26.96
CA THR A 34 15.55 5.98 -25.99
C THR A 34 15.64 7.39 -25.42
N ASP A 35 16.50 7.60 -24.43
CA ASP A 35 16.86 8.93 -23.90
C ASP A 35 18.02 9.58 -24.69
N LYS A 36 18.48 8.98 -25.77
CA LYS A 36 19.65 9.42 -26.54
C LYS A 36 19.24 10.21 -27.77
N PHE A 37 20.08 11.18 -28.09
CA PHE A 37 19.95 12.06 -29.24
C PHE A 37 21.28 12.11 -30.02
N VAL A 38 21.19 12.33 -31.32
CA VAL A 38 22.36 12.51 -32.20
C VAL A 38 22.17 13.75 -33.07
N THR A 39 23.29 14.33 -33.49
CA THR A 39 23.34 15.44 -34.46
C THR A 39 23.73 14.95 -35.87
N ASP A 40 23.58 15.80 -36.89
CA ASP A 40 24.01 15.48 -38.26
C ASP A 40 25.49 15.00 -38.32
N LYS A 41 26.36 15.58 -37.48
CA LYS A 41 27.81 15.21 -37.43
C LYS A 41 28.07 13.78 -36.94
N GLN A 42 27.15 13.25 -36.14
CA GLN A 42 27.24 11.90 -35.58
C GLN A 42 26.55 10.83 -36.43
N LEU A 43 26.00 11.24 -37.60
CA LEU A 43 25.40 10.33 -38.56
C LEU A 43 26.31 10.11 -39.77
N SER A 44 26.24 8.91 -40.34
CA SER A 44 26.82 8.59 -41.63
C SER A 44 25.93 9.12 -42.78
N LYS A 45 26.46 9.09 -43.99
CA LYS A 45 25.65 9.40 -45.20
C LYS A 45 24.48 8.43 -45.40
N SER A 46 24.58 7.22 -44.83
CA SER A 46 23.53 6.20 -44.79
C SER A 46 22.54 6.38 -43.64
N GLY A 47 22.70 7.40 -42.79
CA GLY A 47 21.86 7.63 -41.62
C GLY A 47 22.17 6.74 -40.39
N GLU A 48 23.31 6.05 -40.41
CA GLU A 48 23.75 5.21 -39.29
C GLU A 48 24.51 6.03 -38.24
N ILE A 49 24.38 5.68 -36.98
CA ILE A 49 25.03 6.37 -35.88
C ILE A 49 26.51 6.01 -35.87
N LYS A 50 27.39 7.04 -35.92
CA LYS A 50 28.86 6.87 -35.83
C LYS A 50 29.36 6.97 -34.40
N ASP A 51 28.61 7.58 -33.51
CA ASP A 51 29.01 7.79 -32.10
C ASP A 51 29.15 6.46 -31.37
N ALA A 52 30.36 6.17 -30.92
CA ALA A 52 30.70 4.90 -30.27
C ALA A 52 29.96 4.72 -28.92
N VAL A 53 29.73 5.82 -28.16
CA VAL A 53 29.06 5.77 -26.86
C VAL A 53 27.59 5.43 -27.04
N ILE A 54 26.94 6.07 -28.01
CA ILE A 54 25.53 5.81 -28.33
C ILE A 54 25.34 4.42 -28.91
N ASN A 55 26.24 3.99 -29.80
CA ASN A 55 26.23 2.62 -30.34
C ASN A 55 26.38 1.57 -29.25
N LYS A 56 27.31 1.78 -28.29
CA LYS A 56 27.50 0.88 -27.16
C LYS A 56 26.23 0.80 -26.31
N TYR A 57 25.64 1.93 -25.99
CA TYR A 57 24.37 1.99 -25.25
C TYR A 57 23.26 1.22 -25.97
N CYS A 58 23.06 1.49 -27.26
CA CYS A 58 22.03 0.80 -28.06
C CYS A 58 22.29 -0.70 -28.16
N ALA A 59 23.54 -1.12 -28.29
CA ALA A 59 23.90 -2.54 -28.32
C ALA A 59 23.58 -3.23 -26.97
N GLN A 60 23.85 -2.58 -25.86
CA GLN A 60 23.49 -3.08 -24.52
C GLN A 60 21.99 -3.23 -24.34
N GLU A 61 21.20 -2.23 -24.79
CA GLU A 61 19.74 -2.31 -24.74
C GLU A 61 19.19 -3.42 -25.64
N ILE A 62 19.73 -3.59 -26.85
CA ILE A 62 19.34 -4.67 -27.75
C ILE A 62 19.67 -6.04 -27.15
N LEU A 63 20.84 -6.19 -26.52
CA LEU A 63 21.20 -7.41 -25.82
C LEU A 63 20.21 -7.73 -24.71
N ARG A 64 19.87 -6.74 -23.89
CA ARG A 64 18.88 -6.86 -22.81
C ARG A 64 17.51 -7.29 -23.35
N TYR A 65 17.02 -6.65 -24.40
CA TYR A 65 15.73 -7.03 -25.02
C TYR A 65 15.77 -8.45 -25.63
N THR A 66 16.89 -8.84 -26.21
CA THR A 66 17.08 -10.18 -26.74
C THR A 66 17.03 -11.24 -25.62
N GLU A 67 17.69 -10.96 -24.48
CA GLU A 67 17.62 -11.85 -23.31
C GLU A 67 16.21 -11.97 -22.75
N LEU A 68 15.44 -10.86 -22.67
CA LEU A 68 14.05 -10.88 -22.22
C LEU A 68 13.16 -11.73 -23.14
N VAL A 69 13.33 -11.59 -24.47
CA VAL A 69 12.58 -12.40 -25.44
C VAL A 69 12.95 -13.87 -25.36
N ASN A 70 14.20 -14.20 -25.04
CA ASN A 70 14.65 -15.59 -24.91
C ASN A 70 14.18 -16.26 -23.60
N ARG A 71 13.82 -15.48 -22.59
CA ARG A 71 13.32 -15.99 -21.29
C ARG A 71 11.87 -16.43 -21.32
N LYS A 72 11.10 -15.96 -22.30
CA LYS A 72 9.68 -16.22 -22.40
C LYS A 72 9.25 -16.45 -23.84
N ASP A 73 8.31 -17.36 -24.04
CA ASP A 73 7.63 -17.47 -25.34
C ASP A 73 6.75 -16.25 -25.59
N VAL A 74 7.22 -15.40 -26.50
CA VAL A 74 6.52 -14.18 -26.94
C VAL A 74 5.84 -14.34 -28.31
N SER A 75 5.73 -15.57 -28.83
CA SER A 75 5.19 -15.85 -30.17
C SER A 75 3.75 -15.37 -30.34
N GLY A 76 2.97 -15.41 -29.26
CA GLY A 76 1.58 -14.94 -29.22
C GLY A 76 1.40 -13.42 -29.11
N TYR A 77 2.45 -12.67 -28.77
CA TYR A 77 2.34 -11.23 -28.53
C TYR A 77 2.17 -10.43 -29.83
N SER A 78 1.37 -9.37 -29.78
CA SER A 78 1.45 -8.29 -30.75
C SER A 78 2.73 -7.47 -30.55
N VAL A 79 3.12 -6.67 -31.54
CA VAL A 79 4.31 -5.80 -31.42
C VAL A 79 4.15 -4.78 -30.28
N THR A 80 2.94 -4.31 -30.01
CA THR A 80 2.65 -3.37 -28.91
C THR A 80 2.82 -4.03 -27.55
N GLU A 81 2.25 -5.22 -27.35
CA GLU A 81 2.40 -6.00 -26.11
C GLU A 81 3.87 -6.38 -25.89
N LEU A 82 4.60 -6.72 -26.96
CA LEU A 82 6.02 -6.99 -26.86
C LEU A 82 6.82 -5.76 -26.41
N ILE A 83 6.55 -4.58 -26.96
CA ILE A 83 7.19 -3.33 -26.54
C ILE A 83 6.87 -3.02 -25.09
N GLU A 84 5.62 -3.16 -24.67
CA GLU A 84 5.20 -2.97 -23.28
C GLU A 84 5.94 -3.93 -22.34
N TYR A 85 6.03 -5.20 -22.70
CA TYR A 85 6.81 -6.19 -21.95
C TYR A 85 8.28 -5.79 -21.84
N LEU A 86 8.94 -5.40 -22.95
CA LEU A 86 10.37 -5.06 -22.99
C LEU A 86 10.68 -3.78 -22.19
N THR A 87 9.79 -2.80 -22.21
CA THR A 87 10.01 -1.51 -21.54
C THR A 87 9.64 -1.53 -20.06
N ASN A 88 8.67 -2.36 -19.68
CA ASN A 88 8.15 -2.40 -18.30
C ASN A 88 8.79 -3.46 -17.41
N SER A 89 9.42 -4.50 -17.98
CA SER A 89 9.96 -5.61 -17.21
C SER A 89 11.16 -5.25 -16.32
N ASP A 90 11.84 -4.15 -16.57
CA ASP A 90 13.01 -3.70 -15.79
C ASP A 90 12.88 -2.28 -15.21
N MET A 91 11.71 -1.64 -15.31
CA MET A 91 11.51 -0.35 -14.65
C MET A 91 11.54 -0.53 -13.13
N GLU A 92 12.50 0.14 -12.51
CA GLU A 92 12.58 0.20 -11.06
C GLU A 92 11.34 0.90 -10.49
N VAL A 93 10.61 0.24 -9.62
CA VAL A 93 9.36 0.76 -9.05
C VAL A 93 9.67 1.46 -7.73
N CYS A 94 9.15 2.69 -7.59
CA CYS A 94 9.25 3.43 -6.34
C CYS A 94 8.19 2.90 -5.35
N PHE A 95 8.67 2.38 -4.21
CA PHE A 95 7.81 1.92 -3.11
C PHE A 95 7.03 3.08 -2.48
N SER A 96 7.69 4.23 -2.23
CA SER A 96 7.06 5.41 -1.61
C SER A 96 5.90 5.94 -2.45
N ASP A 97 6.06 6.02 -3.78
CA ASP A 97 5.01 6.48 -4.69
C ASP A 97 3.82 5.51 -4.71
N TYR A 98 4.10 4.21 -4.75
CA TYR A 98 3.07 3.18 -4.69
C TYR A 98 2.33 3.20 -3.35
N ALA A 99 3.07 3.27 -2.23
CA ALA A 99 2.51 3.34 -0.89
C ALA A 99 1.59 4.55 -0.72
N THR A 100 2.00 5.72 -1.23
CA THR A 100 1.19 6.94 -1.19
C THR A 100 -0.13 6.77 -1.95
N LYS A 101 -0.10 6.19 -3.16
CA LYS A 101 -1.31 5.89 -3.93
C LYS A 101 -2.22 4.91 -3.21
N PHE A 102 -1.67 3.85 -2.64
CA PHE A 102 -2.41 2.84 -1.87
C PHE A 102 -3.09 3.46 -0.64
N ILE A 103 -2.36 4.28 0.13
CA ILE A 103 -2.88 4.96 1.32
C ILE A 103 -3.98 5.95 0.97
N ASN A 104 -3.82 6.73 -0.10
CA ASN A 104 -4.83 7.68 -0.54
C ASN A 104 -6.12 6.98 -1.01
N ARG A 105 -6.00 5.87 -1.74
CA ARG A 105 -7.13 5.01 -2.12
C ARG A 105 -7.87 4.49 -0.88
N MET A 106 -7.14 3.97 0.11
CA MET A 106 -7.71 3.50 1.37
C MET A 106 -8.48 4.61 2.12
N ALA A 107 -7.96 5.83 2.13
CA ALA A 107 -8.64 6.98 2.74
C ALA A 107 -9.92 7.36 1.98
N SER A 108 -9.90 7.38 0.64
CA SER A 108 -11.09 7.67 -0.18
C SER A 108 -12.19 6.61 -0.06
N GLU A 109 -11.83 5.38 0.30
CA GLU A 109 -12.76 4.27 0.61
C GLU A 109 -13.35 4.35 2.04
N GLY A 110 -13.10 5.42 2.79
CA GLY A 110 -13.62 5.63 4.15
C GLY A 110 -12.78 5.00 5.27
N HIS A 111 -11.60 4.48 4.96
CA HIS A 111 -10.71 3.82 5.93
C HIS A 111 -9.62 4.77 6.48
N GLU A 112 -9.96 6.02 6.79
CA GLU A 112 -9.01 7.07 7.19
C GLU A 112 -8.12 6.70 8.37
N ARG A 113 -8.70 6.07 9.42
CA ARG A 113 -7.93 5.63 10.61
C ARG A 113 -6.84 4.63 10.23
N ASN A 114 -7.14 3.68 9.35
CA ASN A 114 -6.18 2.72 8.84
C ASN A 114 -5.14 3.42 7.96
N ALA A 115 -5.57 4.25 7.02
CA ALA A 115 -4.68 5.03 6.15
C ALA A 115 -3.65 5.83 6.95
N LYS A 116 -4.06 6.43 8.09
CA LYS A 116 -3.14 7.12 9.01
C LYS A 116 -2.06 6.19 9.58
N ASN A 117 -2.42 4.97 9.99
CA ASN A 117 -1.45 4.00 10.49
C ASN A 117 -0.44 3.58 9.43
N TYR A 118 -0.91 3.33 8.20
CA TYR A 118 -0.04 3.00 7.07
C TYR A 118 0.91 4.15 6.74
N ARG A 119 0.43 5.39 6.75
CA ARG A 119 1.26 6.58 6.53
C ARG A 119 2.35 6.73 7.59
N LEU A 120 2.01 6.53 8.86
CA LEU A 120 2.99 6.55 9.95
C LEU A 120 4.09 5.49 9.76
N ALA A 121 3.71 4.28 9.33
CA ALA A 121 4.67 3.22 9.07
C ALA A 121 5.62 3.56 7.91
N VAL A 122 5.09 4.10 6.80
CA VAL A 122 5.88 4.52 5.64
C VAL A 122 6.83 5.66 6.02
N ASN A 123 6.31 6.71 6.66
CA ASN A 123 7.14 7.84 7.10
C ASN A 123 8.26 7.42 8.05
N HIS A 124 8.01 6.41 8.91
CA HIS A 124 9.04 5.90 9.81
C HIS A 124 10.14 5.15 9.04
N LEU A 125 9.76 4.35 8.04
CA LEU A 125 10.72 3.66 7.18
C LEU A 125 11.56 4.65 6.36
N GLU A 126 10.94 5.65 5.74
CA GLU A 126 11.61 6.69 4.96
C GLU A 126 12.61 7.48 5.80
N ARG A 127 12.21 7.84 7.01
CA ARG A 127 13.10 8.52 7.98
C ARG A 127 14.28 7.64 8.36
N TYR A 128 14.06 6.35 8.58
CA TYR A 128 15.12 5.40 8.89
C TYR A 128 16.12 5.24 7.73
N LEU A 129 15.63 5.25 6.49
CA LEU A 129 16.47 5.14 5.28
C LEU A 129 17.07 6.48 4.84
N GLY A 130 16.66 7.60 5.46
CA GLY A 130 17.15 8.94 5.11
C GLY A 130 16.69 9.43 3.74
N THR A 131 15.61 8.88 3.18
CA THR A 131 15.07 9.25 1.87
C THR A 131 13.56 9.13 1.83
N THR A 132 12.91 10.08 1.15
CA THR A 132 11.45 10.05 0.87
C THR A 132 11.11 9.29 -0.42
N ARG A 133 12.12 8.81 -1.15
CA ARG A 133 11.97 8.05 -2.39
C ARG A 133 12.60 6.68 -2.27
N VAL A 134 11.93 5.79 -1.55
CA VAL A 134 12.36 4.41 -1.34
C VAL A 134 11.96 3.58 -2.56
N MET A 135 12.91 2.84 -3.14
CA MET A 135 12.63 1.89 -4.22
C MET A 135 12.37 0.50 -3.65
N PHE A 136 11.60 -0.36 -4.36
CA PHE A 136 11.40 -1.74 -3.92
C PHE A 136 12.72 -2.51 -3.80
N THR A 137 13.71 -2.20 -4.62
CA THR A 137 15.06 -2.77 -4.58
C THR A 137 15.85 -2.41 -3.32
N HIS A 138 15.54 -1.29 -2.67
CA HIS A 138 16.15 -0.91 -1.40
C HIS A 138 15.64 -1.75 -0.21
N LEU A 139 14.49 -2.40 -0.35
CA LEU A 139 13.83 -3.15 0.70
C LEU A 139 14.29 -4.61 0.72
N SER A 140 15.55 -4.86 1.09
CA SER A 140 16.04 -6.22 1.33
C SER A 140 15.60 -6.74 2.71
N SER A 141 15.59 -8.07 2.89
CA SER A 141 15.26 -8.68 4.18
C SER A 141 16.18 -8.21 5.31
N SER A 142 17.47 -8.01 5.02
CA SER A 142 18.43 -7.48 6.00
C SER A 142 18.14 -6.02 6.39
N VAL A 143 17.74 -5.18 5.45
CA VAL A 143 17.35 -3.79 5.72
C VAL A 143 16.09 -3.76 6.58
N LEU A 144 15.07 -4.53 6.21
CA LEU A 144 13.82 -4.61 6.96
C LEU A 144 14.02 -5.16 8.37
N THR A 145 14.84 -6.19 8.56
CA THR A 145 15.17 -6.74 9.89
C THR A 145 15.87 -5.70 10.76
N ARG A 146 16.87 -4.98 10.22
CA ARG A 146 17.54 -3.91 10.96
C ARG A 146 16.58 -2.77 11.32
N TRP A 147 15.72 -2.39 10.38
CA TRP A 147 14.69 -1.37 10.64
C TRP A 147 13.73 -1.81 11.74
N ILE A 148 13.23 -3.05 11.70
CA ILE A 148 12.34 -3.60 12.75
C ILE A 148 13.03 -3.58 14.11
N ASN A 149 14.29 -3.99 14.17
CA ASN A 149 15.08 -4.00 15.41
C ASN A 149 15.35 -2.57 15.94
N SER A 150 15.35 -1.56 15.07
CA SER A 150 15.51 -0.15 15.48
C SER A 150 14.22 0.49 16.01
N LEU A 151 13.07 -0.20 15.93
CA LEU A 151 11.81 0.30 16.42
C LEU A 151 11.80 0.29 17.97
N SER A 152 12.23 1.39 18.59
CA SER A 152 12.21 1.62 20.04
C SER A 152 10.84 2.09 20.56
N LEU A 153 9.84 2.18 19.71
CA LEU A 153 8.50 2.63 19.99
C LEU A 153 7.72 1.61 20.85
N THR A 154 6.47 1.92 21.12
CA THR A 154 5.58 1.01 21.87
C THR A 154 5.54 -0.38 21.24
N ASN A 155 5.34 -1.41 22.06
CA ASN A 155 5.26 -2.81 21.60
C ASN A 155 4.27 -2.97 20.44
N ARG A 156 3.16 -2.22 20.44
CA ARG A 156 2.18 -2.20 19.36
C ARG A 156 2.74 -1.67 18.04
N ALA A 157 3.58 -0.66 18.06
CA ALA A 157 4.18 -0.09 16.85
C ALA A 157 5.19 -1.06 16.22
N LYS A 158 5.92 -1.84 17.03
CA LYS A 158 6.85 -2.87 16.56
C LYS A 158 6.17 -3.97 15.75
N GLU A 159 4.91 -4.28 16.04
CA GLU A 159 4.11 -5.23 15.25
C GLU A 159 3.38 -4.52 14.09
N MET A 160 2.75 -3.38 14.38
CA MET A 160 1.85 -2.70 13.44
C MET A 160 2.59 -2.13 12.23
N TYR A 161 3.74 -1.46 12.43
CA TYR A 161 4.44 -0.83 11.31
C TYR A 161 4.95 -1.84 10.28
N PRO A 162 5.67 -2.91 10.67
CA PRO A 162 6.07 -3.94 9.71
C PRO A 162 4.89 -4.64 9.05
N THR A 163 3.79 -4.84 9.79
CA THR A 163 2.56 -5.43 9.23
C THR A 163 1.95 -4.54 8.16
N CYS A 164 1.87 -3.22 8.38
CA CYS A 164 1.40 -2.27 7.36
C CYS A 164 2.27 -2.31 6.10
N LEU A 165 3.60 -2.24 6.26
CA LEU A 165 4.52 -2.28 5.11
C LEU A 165 4.44 -3.61 4.36
N ARG A 166 4.33 -4.74 5.07
CA ARG A 166 4.15 -6.06 4.45
C ARG A 166 2.87 -6.14 3.63
N GLN A 167 1.78 -5.54 4.10
CA GLN A 167 0.52 -5.49 3.35
C GLN A 167 0.63 -4.62 2.09
N ILE A 168 1.26 -3.44 2.17
CA ILE A 168 1.55 -2.62 0.99
C ILE A 168 2.35 -3.43 -0.02
N PHE A 169 3.42 -4.09 0.43
CA PHE A 169 4.29 -4.88 -0.42
C PHE A 169 3.55 -6.05 -1.09
N LYS A 170 2.71 -6.76 -0.33
CA LYS A 170 1.88 -7.85 -0.84
C LYS A 170 0.92 -7.38 -1.94
N ARG A 171 0.28 -6.23 -1.74
CA ARG A 171 -0.61 -5.63 -2.75
C ARG A 171 0.15 -5.19 -3.99
N ALA A 172 1.32 -4.59 -3.80
CA ALA A 172 2.18 -4.19 -4.91
C ALA A 172 2.62 -5.39 -5.77
N LEU A 173 2.96 -6.52 -5.16
CA LEU A 173 3.28 -7.75 -5.89
C LEU A 173 2.11 -8.21 -6.77
N ILE A 174 0.88 -8.14 -6.25
CA ILE A 174 -0.32 -8.57 -6.98
C ILE A 174 -0.67 -7.57 -8.11
N GLU A 175 -0.55 -6.27 -7.85
CA GLU A 175 -1.00 -5.22 -8.78
C GLU A 175 0.04 -4.90 -9.86
N LEU A 176 1.34 -5.09 -9.58
CA LEU A 176 2.42 -4.70 -10.49
C LEU A 176 3.09 -5.86 -11.20
N ASN A 177 2.96 -7.07 -10.69
CA ASN A 177 3.41 -8.27 -11.36
C ASN A 177 2.23 -8.93 -12.10
N ASP A 178 2.46 -9.34 -13.32
CA ASP A 178 1.55 -10.13 -14.13
C ASP A 178 2.33 -11.35 -14.61
N GLU A 179 2.28 -12.43 -13.83
CA GLU A 179 3.03 -13.65 -14.12
C GLU A 179 2.55 -14.34 -15.41
N GLU A 180 1.24 -14.23 -15.73
CA GLU A 180 0.67 -14.79 -16.95
C GLU A 180 1.25 -14.12 -18.20
N ARG A 181 1.44 -12.79 -18.14
CA ARG A 181 2.09 -12.01 -19.20
C ARG A 181 3.60 -11.93 -19.05
N GLY A 182 4.19 -12.51 -17.97
CA GLY A 182 5.62 -12.49 -17.68
C GLY A 182 6.17 -11.12 -17.30
N ILE A 183 5.31 -10.22 -16.86
CA ILE A 183 5.69 -8.92 -16.36
C ILE A 183 6.00 -9.07 -14.87
N VAL A 184 7.27 -9.03 -14.48
CA VAL A 184 7.72 -9.12 -13.09
C VAL A 184 8.48 -7.86 -12.75
N ARG A 185 7.78 -6.85 -12.25
CA ARG A 185 8.37 -5.56 -11.84
C ARG A 185 9.04 -5.63 -10.49
N ILE A 186 8.49 -6.42 -9.58
CA ILE A 186 9.05 -6.67 -8.25
C ILE A 186 9.53 -8.13 -8.23
N LYS A 187 10.83 -8.32 -8.42
CA LYS A 187 11.46 -9.64 -8.60
C LYS A 187 11.66 -10.43 -7.30
N TYR A 188 11.61 -9.75 -6.16
CA TYR A 188 11.97 -10.33 -4.87
C TYR A 188 11.00 -9.89 -3.77
N ASN A 189 10.56 -10.86 -2.95
CA ASN A 189 9.76 -10.59 -1.76
C ASN A 189 10.61 -10.77 -0.49
N PRO A 190 11.09 -9.68 0.11
CA PRO A 190 11.95 -9.73 1.30
C PRO A 190 11.22 -10.26 2.54
N TRP A 191 9.89 -10.11 2.58
CA TRP A 191 9.07 -10.49 3.74
C TRP A 191 8.98 -12.00 3.98
N LEU A 192 9.40 -12.83 3.01
CA LEU A 192 9.47 -14.29 3.20
C LEU A 192 10.54 -14.69 4.24
N LYS A 193 11.54 -13.83 4.47
CA LYS A 193 12.66 -14.07 5.40
C LYS A 193 12.64 -13.13 6.61
N VAL A 194 11.60 -12.32 6.77
CA VAL A 194 11.50 -11.32 7.86
C VAL A 194 10.46 -11.78 8.87
N SER A 195 10.88 -11.94 10.11
CA SER A 195 9.98 -12.18 11.24
C SER A 195 9.49 -10.84 11.80
N ILE A 196 8.19 -10.74 12.00
CA ILE A 196 7.57 -9.58 12.65
C ILE A 196 7.33 -9.94 14.12
N PRO A 197 7.89 -9.19 15.07
CA PRO A 197 7.65 -9.44 16.48
C PRO A 197 6.17 -9.24 16.81
N LYS A 198 5.62 -10.09 17.66
CA LYS A 198 4.28 -9.90 18.21
C LYS A 198 4.34 -8.86 19.31
N SER A 199 3.28 -8.07 19.43
CA SER A 199 3.11 -7.20 20.60
C SER A 199 2.84 -8.05 21.83
N ASP A 200 3.36 -7.61 22.98
CA ASP A 200 3.05 -8.25 24.24
C ASP A 200 1.54 -8.19 24.51
N SER A 201 1.03 -9.18 25.21
CA SER A 201 -0.35 -9.17 25.69
C SER A 201 -0.58 -7.93 26.56
N THR A 202 -1.61 -7.17 26.23
CA THR A 202 -1.99 -6.03 27.06
C THR A 202 -2.41 -6.52 28.45
N VAL A 203 -1.82 -5.96 29.50
CA VAL A 203 -2.30 -6.19 30.86
C VAL A 203 -3.76 -5.73 30.93
N GLN A 204 -4.65 -6.65 31.28
CA GLN A 204 -6.04 -6.32 31.49
C GLN A 204 -6.15 -5.41 32.71
N ARG A 205 -6.61 -4.20 32.52
CA ARG A 205 -6.86 -3.22 33.57
C ARG A 205 -8.32 -3.29 34.00
N ALA A 206 -8.74 -4.40 34.53
CA ALA A 206 -10.05 -4.53 35.15
C ALA A 206 -10.06 -3.78 36.47
N ILE A 207 -11.11 -3.02 36.77
CA ILE A 207 -11.36 -2.44 38.08
C ILE A 207 -12.15 -3.44 38.94
N SER A 208 -12.00 -3.38 40.23
CA SER A 208 -12.78 -4.24 41.16
C SER A 208 -14.27 -3.86 41.12
N ALA A 209 -15.11 -4.80 41.55
CA ALA A 209 -16.55 -4.53 41.68
C ALA A 209 -16.84 -3.38 42.68
N GLU A 210 -16.04 -3.25 43.70
CA GLU A 210 -16.13 -2.18 44.70
C GLU A 210 -15.82 -0.82 44.06
N ALA A 211 -14.71 -0.73 43.31
CA ALA A 211 -14.33 0.49 42.59
C ALA A 211 -15.36 0.87 41.52
N CYS A 212 -15.98 -0.13 40.87
CA CYS A 212 -17.07 0.10 39.90
C CYS A 212 -18.29 0.68 40.63
N ARG A 213 -18.72 0.12 41.74
CA ARG A 213 -19.85 0.65 42.54
C ARG A 213 -19.54 2.06 43.08
N GLU A 214 -18.34 2.31 43.56
CA GLU A 214 -17.92 3.64 44.00
C GLU A 214 -17.99 4.66 42.87
N PHE A 215 -17.54 4.32 41.65
CA PHE A 215 -17.59 5.19 40.51
C PHE A 215 -19.01 5.63 40.16
N PHE A 216 -19.98 4.70 40.15
CA PHE A 216 -21.37 5.03 39.80
C PHE A 216 -22.13 5.72 40.94
N ASN A 217 -21.76 5.51 42.20
CA ASN A 217 -22.40 6.13 43.35
C ASN A 217 -21.77 7.49 43.73
N ARG A 218 -20.62 7.84 43.19
CA ARG A 218 -19.94 9.10 43.51
C ARG A 218 -20.73 10.29 42.96
N PRO A 219 -20.90 11.37 43.77
CA PRO A 219 -21.50 12.60 43.28
C PRO A 219 -20.79 13.14 42.05
N LEU A 220 -21.57 13.63 41.07
CA LEU A 220 -21.00 14.24 39.88
C LEU A 220 -20.27 15.53 40.24
N PRO A 221 -19.12 15.82 39.61
CA PRO A 221 -18.40 17.08 39.83
C PRO A 221 -19.29 18.27 39.43
N ALA A 222 -19.30 19.30 40.27
CA ALA A 222 -19.93 20.55 39.91
C ALA A 222 -19.22 21.19 38.71
N THR A 223 -19.88 21.40 37.62
CA THR A 223 -19.36 22.06 36.43
C THR A 223 -19.76 23.54 36.42
N LYS A 224 -18.83 24.43 36.11
CA LYS A 224 -19.10 25.87 35.93
C LYS A 224 -19.89 26.18 34.66
N MET A 225 -20.07 25.21 33.78
CA MET A 225 -20.84 25.32 32.55
C MET A 225 -22.19 24.63 32.71
N LEU A 226 -23.22 25.17 32.07
CA LEU A 226 -24.52 24.53 31.88
C LEU A 226 -24.44 23.26 31.01
N SER A 227 -23.54 22.35 31.39
CA SER A 227 -23.23 21.18 30.62
C SER A 227 -23.59 19.92 31.37
N SER A 228 -24.41 19.07 30.78
CA SER A 228 -24.75 17.72 31.24
C SER A 228 -23.68 16.68 30.90
N LEU A 229 -22.46 17.11 30.47
CA LEU A 229 -21.40 16.19 30.05
C LEU A 229 -20.97 15.15 31.12
N PRO A 230 -20.84 15.49 32.42
CA PRO A 230 -20.53 14.49 33.43
C PRO A 230 -21.64 13.44 33.59
N GLU A 231 -22.90 13.84 33.51
CA GLU A 231 -24.05 12.94 33.54
C GLU A 231 -24.05 12.03 32.32
N LEU A 232 -23.96 12.60 31.12
CA LEU A 232 -23.87 11.85 29.87
C LEU A 232 -22.69 10.87 29.89
N GLY A 233 -21.52 11.28 30.41
CA GLY A 233 -20.33 10.43 30.53
C GLY A 233 -20.58 9.22 31.43
N ARG A 234 -21.28 9.41 32.57
CA ARG A 234 -21.67 8.33 33.48
C ARG A 234 -22.70 7.40 32.83
N ASP A 235 -23.71 7.94 32.12
CA ASP A 235 -24.75 7.16 31.46
C ASP A 235 -24.15 6.31 30.32
N VAL A 236 -23.25 6.87 29.51
CA VAL A 236 -22.53 6.12 28.49
C VAL A 236 -21.65 5.03 29.09
N ALA A 237 -21.01 5.28 30.24
CA ALA A 237 -20.22 4.27 30.94
C ALA A 237 -21.11 3.14 31.48
N LEU A 238 -22.28 3.48 32.04
CA LEU A 238 -23.26 2.52 32.54
C LEU A 238 -23.82 1.66 31.40
N LEU A 239 -24.26 2.27 30.30
CA LEU A 239 -24.72 1.57 29.12
C LEU A 239 -23.63 0.64 28.55
N SER A 240 -22.40 1.13 28.47
CA SER A 240 -21.28 0.30 27.99
C SER A 240 -21.07 -0.92 28.89
N LEU A 241 -21.14 -0.76 30.21
CA LEU A 241 -21.00 -1.86 31.16
C LEU A 241 -22.14 -2.87 31.03
N CYS A 242 -23.37 -2.42 31.06
CA CYS A 242 -24.58 -3.26 31.04
C CYS A 242 -24.79 -3.95 29.69
N LEU A 243 -24.32 -3.35 28.60
CA LEU A 243 -24.36 -3.91 27.25
C LEU A 243 -23.07 -4.64 26.85
N GLY A 244 -22.40 -5.30 27.82
CA GLY A 244 -21.27 -6.20 27.56
C GLY A 244 -20.05 -5.55 26.92
N GLY A 245 -19.82 -4.26 27.15
CA GLY A 245 -18.68 -3.52 26.58
C GLY A 245 -18.94 -3.00 25.16
N ILE A 246 -20.16 -2.62 24.84
CA ILE A 246 -20.48 -1.93 23.57
C ILE A 246 -19.57 -0.71 23.38
N ASN A 247 -19.03 -0.53 22.17
CA ASN A 247 -18.20 0.62 21.92
C ASN A 247 -19.04 1.92 21.84
N THR A 248 -18.43 3.03 22.24
CA THR A 248 -19.11 4.34 22.20
C THR A 248 -19.57 4.75 20.81
N VAL A 249 -18.88 4.34 19.74
CA VAL A 249 -19.33 4.58 18.37
C VAL A 249 -20.62 3.81 18.04
N ASP A 250 -20.73 2.58 18.54
CA ASP A 250 -21.93 1.76 18.34
C ASP A 250 -23.10 2.33 19.16
N ILE A 251 -22.84 2.84 20.40
CA ILE A 251 -23.84 3.56 21.21
C ILE A 251 -24.33 4.82 20.49
N PHE A 252 -23.40 5.60 19.91
CA PHE A 252 -23.74 6.83 19.18
C PHE A 252 -24.61 6.59 17.94
N GLU A 253 -24.42 5.45 17.28
CA GLU A 253 -25.20 5.04 16.10
C GLU A 253 -26.53 4.37 16.44
N LEU A 254 -26.80 4.03 17.72
CA LEU A 254 -28.08 3.43 18.13
C LEU A 254 -29.26 4.38 17.85
N LYS A 255 -30.31 3.79 17.30
CA LYS A 255 -31.62 4.46 17.08
C LYS A 255 -32.66 3.79 17.92
N LYS A 256 -33.84 4.47 18.11
CA LYS A 256 -34.97 3.92 18.84
C LYS A 256 -35.42 2.57 18.28
N GLU A 257 -35.33 2.38 16.97
CA GLU A 257 -35.74 1.16 16.30
C GLU A 257 -34.81 -0.04 16.65
N ASN A 258 -33.61 0.23 17.15
CA ASN A 258 -32.70 -0.80 17.62
C ASN A 258 -33.13 -1.45 18.94
N TYR A 259 -34.05 -0.81 19.69
CA TYR A 259 -34.62 -1.33 20.95
C TYR A 259 -36.02 -1.79 20.72
N LYS A 260 -36.32 -3.05 21.06
CA LYS A 260 -37.65 -3.64 20.98
C LYS A 260 -37.82 -4.73 22.05
N ASP A 261 -38.88 -4.68 22.81
CA ASP A 261 -39.28 -5.70 23.80
C ASP A 261 -38.16 -6.08 24.79
N GLY A 262 -37.40 -5.09 25.26
CA GLY A 262 -36.29 -5.31 26.21
C GLY A 262 -35.02 -5.83 25.59
N ILE A 263 -34.91 -5.81 24.24
CA ILE A 263 -33.75 -6.29 23.48
C ILE A 263 -33.21 -5.15 22.64
N ILE A 264 -31.88 -4.98 22.64
CA ILE A 264 -31.15 -4.11 21.71
C ILE A 264 -30.49 -4.97 20.64
N GLY A 265 -30.79 -4.67 19.36
CA GLY A 265 -30.15 -5.28 18.21
C GLY A 265 -29.40 -4.23 17.38
N TYR A 266 -28.12 -4.45 17.09
CA TYR A 266 -27.32 -3.53 16.29
C TYR A 266 -26.23 -4.24 15.49
N LYS A 267 -25.73 -3.59 14.44
CA LYS A 267 -24.61 -4.08 13.62
C LYS A 267 -23.33 -3.36 14.07
N ARG A 268 -22.34 -4.13 14.54
CA ARG A 268 -21.10 -3.57 15.08
C ARG A 268 -20.31 -2.79 14.01
N ALA A 269 -20.15 -1.48 14.17
CA ALA A 269 -19.52 -0.58 13.20
C ALA A 269 -18.13 -1.05 12.74
N LYS A 270 -17.32 -1.59 13.65
CA LYS A 270 -15.96 -2.06 13.36
C LYS A 270 -15.89 -3.25 12.39
N THR A 271 -16.90 -4.14 12.41
CA THR A 271 -16.82 -5.46 11.75
C THR A 271 -17.99 -5.76 10.81
N LYS A 272 -18.98 -4.86 10.69
CA LYS A 272 -20.15 -5.04 9.83
C LYS A 272 -19.82 -5.34 8.37
N HIS A 273 -18.71 -4.81 7.86
CA HIS A 273 -18.29 -5.03 6.47
C HIS A 273 -17.40 -6.28 6.27
N CYS A 274 -17.04 -6.97 7.36
CA CYS A 274 -16.11 -8.11 7.32
C CYS A 274 -16.78 -9.46 7.51
N ARG A 275 -18.06 -9.47 7.93
CA ARG A 275 -18.81 -10.69 8.27
C ARG A 275 -20.06 -10.83 7.42
N LYS A 276 -20.44 -12.05 7.08
CA LYS A 276 -21.66 -12.34 6.31
C LYS A 276 -22.95 -11.97 7.04
N ASP A 277 -22.93 -12.05 8.38
CA ASP A 277 -24.03 -11.64 9.29
C ASP A 277 -23.98 -10.16 9.61
N GLU A 278 -23.14 -9.39 8.88
CA GLU A 278 -22.91 -7.96 9.11
C GLU A 278 -22.57 -7.62 10.58
N ALA A 279 -21.99 -8.58 11.30
CA ALA A 279 -21.66 -8.47 12.71
C ALA A 279 -22.84 -8.03 13.59
N TYR A 280 -24.03 -8.57 13.31
CA TYR A 280 -25.21 -8.32 14.11
C TYR A 280 -25.01 -8.86 15.53
N ILE A 281 -25.36 -8.05 16.52
CA ILE A 281 -25.29 -8.34 17.94
C ILE A 281 -26.66 -8.04 18.53
N GLU A 282 -27.16 -8.96 19.34
CA GLU A 282 -28.42 -8.85 20.05
C GLU A 282 -28.16 -9.06 21.54
N MET A 283 -28.70 -8.16 22.36
CA MET A 283 -28.50 -8.21 23.81
C MET A 283 -29.79 -7.83 24.54
N ARG A 284 -30.09 -8.56 25.60
CA ARG A 284 -31.16 -8.19 26.53
C ARG A 284 -30.73 -6.99 27.37
N VAL A 285 -31.61 -6.05 27.50
CA VAL A 285 -31.39 -4.85 28.31
C VAL A 285 -31.95 -5.08 29.70
N GLU A 286 -31.13 -4.85 30.72
CA GLU A 286 -31.56 -4.99 32.10
C GLU A 286 -32.66 -3.97 32.45
N PRO A 287 -33.70 -4.38 33.23
CA PRO A 287 -34.85 -3.51 33.51
C PRO A 287 -34.51 -2.13 34.09
N PHE A 288 -33.45 -2.02 34.87
CA PHE A 288 -33.07 -0.76 35.52
C PHE A 288 -32.39 0.26 34.57
N ILE A 289 -32.12 -0.12 33.32
CA ILE A 289 -31.58 0.79 32.29
C ILE A 289 -32.53 0.95 31.09
N GLN A 290 -33.70 0.34 31.14
CA GLN A 290 -34.78 0.59 30.19
C GLN A 290 -35.43 1.93 30.49
#